data_bb4cdae74a468dbc82564f7d382eddb1
#
_entry.id   bb4cdae74a468dbc82564f7d382eddb1
#
_cell.length_a   1.000
_cell.length_b   1.000
_cell.length_c   1.000
_cell.angle_alpha   90.00
_cell.angle_beta   90.00
_cell.angle_gamma   90.00
#
_symmetry.space_group_name_H-M   'P 1'
#
loop_
_entity.id
_entity.type
_entity.pdbx_description
1 polymer ?
#
loop_
_entity_poly.entity_id
_entity_poly.type
_entity_poly.pdbx_seq_one_letter_code
_entity_poly.pdbx_strand_id
1 'polypeptide(L)'
;MKQFLTALTAVLLFMACNDEKSTEGSDKAQAKKESSSISYPYTATYSSDFSMGDANHSKMVLDLFKMWEDNKVDEMKTLLADSVWINFPDGYKFKDNTVDSMIKFAKEYRKTLSSVRTNMDGWMPVRANDKKQDFVLTWGTDYIKNNEGKEDSISVHAYFLIVNNKIRGWSEFQQKLTPPAMK
;
A
#
# COMPACT_ATOMS: atom_id res chain seq x y z
N MET A 1 21.64 71.83 1.90
CA MET A 1 20.70 72.97 1.89
C MET A 1 19.33 72.43 2.14
N LYS A 2 18.70 72.88 3.24
CA LYS A 2 17.29 73.07 3.54
C LYS A 2 16.39 71.79 3.48
N GLN A 3 16.03 71.13 4.64
CA GLN A 3 15.05 71.52 5.64
C GLN A 3 13.62 71.72 5.06
N PHE A 4 12.65 70.93 5.58
CA PHE A 4 11.40 71.26 6.21
C PHE A 4 10.66 69.87 6.38
N LEU A 5 10.42 69.24 7.50
CA LEU A 5 9.77 69.54 8.79
C LEU A 5 8.32 70.02 8.65
N THR A 6 7.39 69.18 8.95
CA THR A 6 6.09 69.38 9.64
C THR A 6 5.42 68.02 9.78
N ALA A 7 5.25 67.43 10.88
CA ALA A 7 4.59 67.64 12.18
C ALA A 7 3.07 67.49 12.13
N LEU A 8 2.61 66.62 13.08
CA LEU A 8 1.31 66.65 13.80
C LEU A 8 0.14 66.02 13.11
N THR A 9 -0.56 65.02 13.64
CA THR A 9 -1.39 65.09 14.85
C THR A 9 -1.79 63.68 15.30
N ALA A 10 -1.70 63.39 16.58
CA ALA A 10 -2.17 62.24 17.30
C ALA A 10 -3.68 62.31 17.48
N VAL A 11 -4.37 61.16 17.35
CA VAL A 11 -5.64 60.94 18.03
C VAL A 11 -5.60 59.61 18.74
N LEU A 12 -5.50 59.71 20.05
CA LEU A 12 -5.72 58.64 21.02
C LEU A 12 -7.24 58.47 21.19
N LEU A 13 -7.73 57.26 20.97
CA LEU A 13 -8.99 56.83 21.56
C LEU A 13 -8.76 55.48 22.26
N PHE A 14 -8.73 55.60 23.59
CA PHE A 14 -8.88 54.46 24.52
C PHE A 14 -10.30 53.93 24.48
N MET A 15 -10.44 52.60 24.34
CA MET A 15 -11.55 51.90 24.93
C MET A 15 -11.08 50.51 25.35
N ALA A 16 -10.88 50.43 26.62
CA ALA A 16 -11.43 49.55 27.64
C ALA A 16 -11.31 48.04 27.39
N CYS A 17 -10.63 47.49 28.37
CA CYS A 17 -10.52 46.09 28.74
C CYS A 17 -11.84 45.30 28.67
N ASN A 18 -11.73 44.06 28.19
CA ASN A 18 -12.38 42.98 28.90
C ASN A 18 -11.49 41.75 28.88
N ASP A 19 -10.99 41.41 30.05
CA ASP A 19 -10.32 40.13 30.31
C ASP A 19 -11.32 38.99 30.13
N GLU A 20 -11.20 38.19 29.09
CA GLU A 20 -11.72 36.83 29.12
C GLU A 20 -10.60 35.84 28.78
N LYS A 21 -10.27 35.15 29.81
CA LYS A 21 -9.37 34.03 29.92
C LYS A 21 -9.88 32.90 29.04
N SER A 22 -9.48 32.85 27.77
CA SER A 22 -9.75 31.69 26.92
C SER A 22 -8.67 30.65 27.11
N THR A 23 -9.03 29.66 27.87
CA THR A 23 -8.40 28.34 27.98
C THR A 23 -8.21 27.78 26.57
N GLU A 24 -7.00 27.54 26.17
CA GLU A 24 -6.69 26.71 24.99
C GLU A 24 -7.20 25.29 25.21
N GLY A 25 -8.44 25.07 24.79
CA GLY A 25 -8.98 23.75 24.57
C GLY A 25 -8.63 23.30 23.17
N SER A 26 -7.64 22.45 23.06
CA SER A 26 -7.33 21.69 21.85
C SER A 26 -8.51 20.77 21.55
N ASP A 27 -9.56 21.27 20.92
CA ASP A 27 -10.61 20.46 20.32
C ASP A 27 -10.04 19.75 19.10
N LYS A 28 -9.39 18.63 19.34
CA LYS A 28 -9.34 17.56 18.36
C LYS A 28 -10.79 17.12 18.15
N ALA A 29 -11.44 17.71 17.16
CA ALA A 29 -12.69 17.19 16.63
C ALA A 29 -12.43 15.76 16.14
N GLN A 30 -12.63 14.80 17.03
CA GLN A 30 -12.88 13.42 16.66
C GLN A 30 -14.18 13.47 15.85
N ALA A 31 -14.06 13.42 14.52
CA ALA A 31 -15.18 13.17 13.65
C ALA A 31 -15.82 11.87 14.12
N LYS A 32 -16.89 11.99 14.90
CA LYS A 32 -17.75 10.88 15.29
C LYS A 32 -18.27 10.28 13.99
N LYS A 33 -17.70 9.16 13.59
CA LYS A 33 -18.12 8.37 12.44
C LYS A 33 -19.58 8.02 12.70
N GLU A 34 -20.52 8.75 12.11
CA GLU A 34 -21.93 8.35 12.08
C GLU A 34 -21.96 6.98 11.42
N SER A 35 -22.17 5.97 12.22
CA SER A 35 -22.45 4.62 11.77
C SER A 35 -23.77 4.69 11.00
N SER A 36 -23.68 4.87 9.69
CA SER A 36 -24.82 4.65 8.83
C SER A 36 -25.30 3.22 9.06
N SER A 37 -26.55 3.05 9.43
CA SER A 37 -27.19 1.75 9.67
C SER A 37 -27.46 1.03 8.34
N ILE A 38 -26.40 0.86 7.53
CA ILE A 38 -26.50 0.10 6.29
C ILE A 38 -26.61 -1.37 6.68
N SER A 39 -27.70 -2.01 6.28
CA SER A 39 -27.87 -3.45 6.41
C SER A 39 -27.29 -4.14 5.19
N TYR A 40 -26.30 -4.98 5.42
CA TYR A 40 -25.67 -5.78 4.36
C TYR A 40 -26.36 -7.14 4.24
N PRO A 41 -26.57 -7.69 3.02
CA PRO A 41 -27.21 -9.00 2.81
C PRO A 41 -26.31 -10.16 3.24
N TYR A 42 -25.02 -9.93 3.50
CA TYR A 42 -24.05 -10.94 3.94
C TYR A 42 -23.31 -10.49 5.18
N THR A 43 -22.96 -11.46 6.02
CA THR A 43 -22.04 -11.26 7.13
C THR A 43 -20.62 -11.66 6.67
N ALA A 44 -19.66 -10.78 6.85
CA ALA A 44 -18.26 -11.07 6.50
C ALA A 44 -17.72 -12.17 7.41
N THR A 45 -17.09 -13.19 6.83
CA THR A 45 -16.46 -14.30 7.59
C THR A 45 -15.11 -13.88 8.17
N TYR A 46 -14.46 -12.86 7.62
CA TYR A 46 -13.19 -12.33 8.12
C TYR A 46 -13.37 -10.97 8.78
N SER A 47 -13.59 -9.93 8.01
CA SER A 47 -13.83 -8.56 8.49
C SER A 47 -14.64 -7.75 7.49
N SER A 48 -15.45 -6.83 8.00
CA SER A 48 -16.08 -5.74 7.23
C SER A 48 -15.69 -4.35 7.77
N ASP A 49 -14.81 -4.30 8.77
CA ASP A 49 -14.34 -3.07 9.39
C ASP A 49 -12.90 -2.78 8.96
N PHE A 50 -12.77 -2.00 7.88
CA PHE A 50 -11.49 -1.61 7.33
C PHE A 50 -11.29 -0.10 7.38
N SER A 51 -10.05 0.31 7.59
CA SER A 51 -9.56 1.68 7.43
C SER A 51 -8.35 1.71 6.50
N MET A 52 -7.95 2.92 6.07
CA MET A 52 -6.67 3.07 5.38
C MET A 52 -5.52 2.65 6.30
N GLY A 53 -4.60 1.87 5.75
CA GLY A 53 -3.40 1.41 6.42
C GLY A 53 -2.22 2.37 6.27
N ASP A 54 -1.04 1.93 6.72
CA ASP A 54 0.20 2.68 6.60
C ASP A 54 0.73 2.66 5.16
N ALA A 55 0.99 3.86 4.58
CA ALA A 55 1.55 3.99 3.24
C ALA A 55 2.94 3.35 3.09
N ASN A 56 3.72 3.23 4.17
CA ASN A 56 5.01 2.54 4.14
C ASN A 56 4.86 1.05 3.81
N HIS A 57 3.73 0.43 4.17
CA HIS A 57 3.44 -0.96 3.78
C HIS A 57 3.28 -1.08 2.26
N SER A 58 2.61 -0.11 1.61
CA SER A 58 2.53 -0.09 0.14
C SER A 58 3.91 0.06 -0.50
N LYS A 59 4.74 0.98 0.02
CA LYS A 59 6.11 1.15 -0.48
C LYS A 59 6.89 -0.16 -0.41
N MET A 60 6.82 -0.86 0.71
CA MET A 60 7.49 -2.15 0.92
C MET A 60 7.06 -3.20 -0.11
N VAL A 61 5.76 -3.30 -0.40
CA VAL A 61 5.25 -4.25 -1.40
C VAL A 61 5.68 -3.85 -2.81
N LEU A 62 5.65 -2.55 -3.14
CA LEU A 62 6.13 -2.07 -4.45
C LEU A 62 7.64 -2.27 -4.62
N ASP A 63 8.43 -2.11 -3.57
CA ASP A 63 9.86 -2.43 -3.57
C ASP A 63 10.08 -3.93 -3.85
N LEU A 64 9.24 -4.84 -3.29
CA LEU A 64 9.29 -6.27 -3.59
C LEU A 64 9.08 -6.55 -5.09
N PHE A 65 8.06 -5.95 -5.71
CA PHE A 65 7.84 -6.06 -7.16
C PHE A 65 9.04 -5.54 -7.95
N LYS A 66 9.61 -4.41 -7.53
CA LYS A 66 10.77 -3.84 -8.22
C LYS A 66 12.03 -4.69 -8.11
N MET A 67 12.28 -5.28 -6.94
CA MET A 67 13.37 -6.25 -6.77
C MET A 67 13.17 -7.49 -7.66
N TRP A 68 11.92 -7.95 -7.82
CA TRP A 68 11.59 -9.06 -8.71
C TRP A 68 11.86 -8.71 -10.17
N GLU A 69 11.42 -7.53 -10.65
CA GLU A 69 11.74 -7.04 -12.00
C GLU A 69 13.25 -6.99 -12.24
N ASP A 70 13.99 -6.38 -11.32
CA ASP A 70 15.43 -6.13 -11.41
C ASP A 70 16.27 -7.40 -11.20
N ASN A 71 15.63 -8.57 -11.01
CA ASN A 71 16.28 -9.84 -10.70
C ASN A 71 17.13 -9.82 -9.41
N LYS A 72 16.73 -8.98 -8.45
CA LYS A 72 17.38 -8.83 -7.13
C LYS A 72 16.73 -9.74 -6.09
N VAL A 73 16.55 -11.02 -6.43
CA VAL A 73 15.75 -11.96 -5.63
C VAL A 73 16.31 -12.14 -4.22
N ASP A 74 17.64 -12.11 -4.05
CA ASP A 74 18.25 -12.23 -2.72
C ASP A 74 17.89 -11.03 -1.81
N GLU A 75 17.78 -9.83 -2.39
CA GLU A 75 17.45 -8.62 -1.64
C GLU A 75 16.00 -8.65 -1.12
N MET A 76 15.09 -9.37 -1.79
CA MET A 76 13.70 -9.54 -1.36
C MET A 76 13.58 -10.08 0.07
N LYS A 77 14.57 -10.87 0.53
CA LYS A 77 14.65 -11.39 1.90
C LYS A 77 14.55 -10.28 2.95
N THR A 78 15.05 -9.09 2.65
CA THR A 78 15.02 -7.94 3.57
C THR A 78 13.61 -7.42 3.87
N LEU A 79 12.65 -7.69 2.98
CA LEU A 79 11.26 -7.25 3.08
C LEU A 79 10.34 -8.33 3.66
N LEU A 80 10.77 -9.58 3.65
CA LEU A 80 9.98 -10.75 4.02
C LEU A 80 10.13 -11.09 5.50
N ALA A 81 9.12 -11.72 6.10
CA ALA A 81 9.19 -12.31 7.42
C ALA A 81 10.01 -13.61 7.39
N ASP A 82 10.45 -14.10 8.55
CA ASP A 82 11.26 -15.33 8.66
C ASP A 82 10.57 -16.56 8.08
N SER A 83 9.24 -16.60 8.12
CA SER A 83 8.46 -17.59 7.41
C SER A 83 7.40 -16.92 6.54
N VAL A 84 7.16 -17.49 5.35
CA VAL A 84 6.30 -16.90 4.30
C VAL A 84 5.35 -17.95 3.76
N TRP A 85 4.14 -17.55 3.43
CA TRP A 85 3.19 -18.35 2.66
C TRP A 85 2.78 -17.62 1.39
N ILE A 86 2.51 -18.38 0.31
CA ILE A 86 2.01 -17.86 -0.96
C ILE A 86 0.89 -18.77 -1.46
N ASN A 87 -0.21 -18.19 -1.86
CA ASN A 87 -1.24 -18.88 -2.63
C ASN A 87 -1.15 -18.41 -4.07
N PHE A 88 -0.77 -19.31 -4.96
CA PHE A 88 -0.66 -19.04 -6.39
C PHE A 88 -2.00 -19.23 -7.11
N PRO A 89 -2.19 -18.59 -8.29
CA PRO A 89 -3.44 -18.63 -9.05
C PRO A 89 -3.82 -20.02 -9.56
N ASP A 90 -2.85 -20.90 -9.76
CA ASP A 90 -3.03 -22.28 -10.18
C ASP A 90 -3.46 -23.23 -9.04
N GLY A 91 -3.64 -22.67 -7.83
CA GLY A 91 -4.00 -23.41 -6.62
C GLY A 91 -2.80 -24.01 -5.88
N TYR A 92 -1.58 -23.89 -6.40
CA TYR A 92 -0.39 -24.25 -5.65
C TYR A 92 -0.25 -23.37 -4.41
N LYS A 93 0.15 -23.97 -3.29
CA LYS A 93 0.34 -23.27 -2.00
C LYS A 93 1.74 -23.49 -1.49
N PHE A 94 2.50 -22.43 -1.43
CA PHE A 94 3.75 -22.40 -0.71
C PHE A 94 3.43 -22.15 0.76
N LYS A 95 3.39 -23.21 1.56
CA LYS A 95 2.95 -23.16 2.96
C LYS A 95 4.11 -22.80 3.85
N ASP A 96 3.92 -21.85 4.75
CA ASP A 96 4.75 -21.49 5.93
C ASP A 96 6.20 -22.01 5.94
N ASN A 97 6.88 -21.82 4.84
CA ASN A 97 8.27 -22.20 4.68
C ASN A 97 9.16 -21.04 5.14
N THR A 98 10.39 -21.37 5.49
CA THR A 98 11.40 -20.36 5.81
C THR A 98 11.60 -19.41 4.63
N VAL A 99 11.94 -18.17 4.92
CA VAL A 99 12.27 -17.17 3.89
C VAL A 99 13.36 -17.67 2.94
N ASP A 100 14.34 -18.43 3.44
CA ASP A 100 15.41 -19.02 2.61
C ASP A 100 14.85 -20.01 1.58
N SER A 101 13.89 -20.85 1.97
CA SER A 101 13.22 -21.76 1.05
C SER A 101 12.42 -21.00 -0.01
N MET A 102 11.74 -19.91 0.39
CA MET A 102 11.03 -19.04 -0.54
C MET A 102 12.00 -18.37 -1.54
N ILE A 103 13.10 -17.80 -1.08
CA ILE A 103 14.11 -17.17 -1.94
C ILE A 103 14.70 -18.19 -2.92
N LYS A 104 14.99 -19.40 -2.46
CA LYS A 104 15.47 -20.49 -3.33
C LYS A 104 14.44 -20.81 -4.42
N PHE A 105 13.16 -20.99 -4.05
CA PHE A 105 12.07 -21.24 -5.00
C PHE A 105 11.94 -20.10 -6.01
N ALA A 106 11.92 -18.84 -5.55
CA ALA A 106 11.83 -17.66 -6.40
C ALA A 106 13.01 -17.55 -7.37
N LYS A 107 14.23 -17.86 -6.95
CA LYS A 107 15.43 -17.87 -7.82
C LYS A 107 15.31 -18.91 -8.93
N GLU A 108 14.88 -20.13 -8.62
CA GLU A 108 14.71 -21.17 -9.63
C GLU A 108 13.66 -20.76 -10.68
N TYR A 109 12.54 -20.19 -10.26
CA TYR A 109 11.56 -19.68 -11.19
C TYR A 109 12.09 -18.48 -11.98
N ARG A 110 12.73 -17.50 -11.34
CA ARG A 110 13.25 -16.30 -12.01
C ARG A 110 14.30 -16.61 -13.08
N LYS A 111 15.07 -17.70 -12.94
CA LYS A 111 16.03 -18.18 -13.96
C LYS A 111 15.36 -18.59 -15.27
N THR A 112 14.08 -18.95 -15.25
CA THR A 112 13.33 -19.34 -16.45
C THR A 112 12.88 -18.12 -17.27
N LEU A 113 13.04 -16.92 -16.72
CA LEU A 113 12.55 -15.67 -17.29
C LEU A 113 13.72 -14.78 -17.73
N SER A 114 13.68 -14.33 -18.99
CA SER A 114 14.65 -13.36 -19.52
C SER A 114 14.31 -11.92 -19.11
N SER A 115 13.02 -11.59 -18.95
CA SER A 115 12.57 -10.31 -18.44
C SER A 115 11.23 -10.41 -17.71
N VAL A 116 11.04 -9.52 -16.77
CA VAL A 116 9.76 -9.25 -16.08
C VAL A 116 9.61 -7.74 -15.99
N ARG A 117 8.41 -7.25 -16.27
CA ARG A 117 8.05 -5.85 -16.08
C ARG A 117 6.62 -5.78 -15.57
N THR A 118 6.40 -5.04 -14.51
CA THR A 118 5.06 -4.81 -13.95
C THR A 118 4.61 -3.38 -14.25
N ASN A 119 3.40 -3.26 -14.77
CA ASN A 119 2.70 -1.97 -14.85
C ASN A 119 1.65 -1.95 -13.76
N MET A 120 1.89 -1.19 -12.68
CA MET A 120 0.95 -1.05 -11.57
C MET A 120 -0.15 -0.08 -11.94
N ASP A 121 -1.40 -0.57 -11.96
CA ASP A 121 -2.58 0.27 -12.14
C ASP A 121 -2.99 0.93 -10.83
N GLY A 122 -2.77 0.24 -9.70
CA GLY A 122 -3.05 0.79 -8.38
C GLY A 122 -2.63 -0.10 -7.22
N TRP A 123 -2.61 0.53 -6.04
CA TRP A 123 -2.36 -0.15 -4.76
C TRP A 123 -3.08 0.56 -3.63
N MET A 124 -3.37 -0.16 -2.56
CA MET A 124 -4.04 0.39 -1.40
C MET A 124 -3.62 -0.34 -0.12
N PRO A 125 -3.04 0.35 0.87
CA PRO A 125 -2.84 -0.21 2.19
C PRO A 125 -4.17 -0.18 2.95
N VAL A 126 -4.53 -1.27 3.60
CA VAL A 126 -5.75 -1.39 4.42
C VAL A 126 -5.45 -2.06 5.75
N ARG A 127 -6.20 -1.67 6.77
CA ARG A 127 -6.16 -2.29 8.09
C ARG A 127 -7.53 -2.86 8.43
N ALA A 128 -7.60 -4.15 8.74
CA ALA A 128 -8.76 -4.77 9.35
C ALA A 128 -8.74 -4.43 10.85
N ASN A 129 -9.62 -3.49 11.26
CA ASN A 129 -9.56 -2.88 12.59
C ASN A 129 -9.87 -3.87 13.71
N ASP A 130 -10.89 -4.72 13.50
CA ASP A 130 -11.33 -5.77 14.43
C ASP A 130 -10.30 -6.90 14.59
N LYS A 131 -9.47 -7.14 13.58
CA LYS A 131 -8.40 -8.15 13.56
C LYS A 131 -7.03 -7.56 13.90
N LYS A 132 -6.88 -6.23 13.86
CA LYS A 132 -5.61 -5.52 14.01
C LYS A 132 -4.55 -6.02 13.02
N GLN A 133 -4.97 -6.34 11.80
CA GLN A 133 -4.11 -6.86 10.74
C GLN A 133 -4.00 -5.89 9.58
N ASP A 134 -2.79 -5.75 9.05
CA ASP A 134 -2.48 -4.83 7.96
C ASP A 134 -2.30 -5.62 6.67
N PHE A 135 -2.82 -5.05 5.57
CA PHE A 135 -2.72 -5.62 4.24
C PHE A 135 -2.35 -4.54 3.23
N VAL A 136 -1.80 -4.98 2.12
CA VAL A 136 -1.67 -4.17 0.91
C VAL A 136 -2.36 -4.91 -0.23
N LEU A 137 -3.25 -4.22 -0.90
CA LEU A 137 -3.91 -4.68 -2.12
C LEU A 137 -3.17 -4.09 -3.31
N THR A 138 -2.95 -4.86 -4.36
CA THR A 138 -2.34 -4.41 -5.61
C THR A 138 -3.10 -4.94 -6.81
N TRP A 139 -3.09 -4.19 -7.90
CA TRP A 139 -3.55 -4.65 -9.20
C TRP A 139 -2.75 -3.99 -10.32
N GLY A 140 -2.54 -4.72 -11.40
CA GLY A 140 -1.72 -4.29 -12.51
C GLY A 140 -1.59 -5.36 -13.58
N THR A 141 -0.63 -5.19 -14.45
CA THR A 141 -0.31 -6.13 -15.52
C THR A 141 1.17 -6.49 -15.48
N ASP A 142 1.45 -7.78 -15.42
CA ASP A 142 2.79 -8.32 -15.60
C ASP A 142 3.03 -8.69 -17.06
N TYR A 143 4.16 -8.23 -17.57
CA TYR A 143 4.71 -8.60 -18.88
C TYR A 143 5.92 -9.48 -18.63
N ILE A 144 5.82 -10.74 -19.04
CA ILE A 144 6.82 -11.77 -18.77
C ILE A 144 7.35 -12.28 -20.09
N LYS A 145 8.68 -12.41 -20.17
CA LYS A 145 9.36 -13.06 -21.28
C LYS A 145 10.20 -14.21 -20.77
N ASN A 146 10.00 -15.41 -21.29
CA ASN A 146 10.83 -16.56 -20.94
C ASN A 146 12.14 -16.59 -21.74
N ASN A 147 13.03 -17.52 -21.39
CA ASN A 147 14.33 -17.65 -22.06
C ASN A 147 14.24 -18.13 -23.52
N GLU A 148 13.10 -18.69 -23.93
CA GLU A 148 12.82 -19.09 -25.33
C GLU A 148 12.28 -17.92 -26.17
N GLY A 149 12.11 -16.74 -25.54
CA GLY A 149 11.64 -15.54 -26.20
C GLY A 149 10.11 -15.41 -26.25
N LYS A 150 9.36 -16.35 -25.67
CA LYS A 150 7.90 -16.27 -25.59
C LYS A 150 7.49 -15.20 -24.60
N GLU A 151 6.61 -14.31 -25.03
CA GLU A 151 6.05 -13.24 -24.21
C GLU A 151 4.62 -13.59 -23.76
N ASP A 152 4.28 -13.17 -22.56
CA ASP A 152 2.94 -13.27 -21.98
C ASP A 152 2.58 -11.99 -21.24
N SER A 153 1.28 -11.68 -21.19
CA SER A 153 0.73 -10.53 -20.44
C SER A 153 -0.37 -11.04 -19.54
N ILE A 154 -0.24 -10.76 -18.26
CA ILE A 154 -1.10 -11.32 -17.22
C ILE A 154 -1.61 -10.17 -16.36
N SER A 155 -2.95 -10.01 -16.28
CA SER A 155 -3.54 -9.13 -15.27
C SER A 155 -3.42 -9.78 -13.90
N VAL A 156 -2.88 -9.06 -12.93
CA VAL A 156 -2.60 -9.55 -11.58
C VAL A 156 -3.36 -8.71 -10.56
N HIS A 157 -4.03 -9.39 -9.65
CA HIS A 157 -4.54 -8.81 -8.41
C HIS A 157 -3.97 -9.62 -7.25
N ALA A 158 -3.42 -8.95 -6.26
CA ALA A 158 -2.87 -9.62 -5.08
C ALA A 158 -3.22 -8.87 -3.79
N TYR A 159 -3.25 -9.62 -2.68
CA TYR A 159 -3.24 -9.03 -1.35
C TYR A 159 -2.09 -9.61 -0.52
N PHE A 160 -1.39 -8.73 0.16
CA PHE A 160 -0.23 -9.02 0.98
C PHE A 160 -0.56 -8.82 2.44
N LEU A 161 -0.31 -9.81 3.29
CA LEU A 161 -0.40 -9.70 4.73
C LEU A 161 0.91 -9.14 5.29
N ILE A 162 0.79 -8.09 6.10
CA ILE A 162 1.92 -7.44 6.77
C ILE A 162 1.87 -7.74 8.26
N VAL A 163 2.99 -8.22 8.79
CA VAL A 163 3.16 -8.51 10.22
C VAL A 163 4.52 -7.99 10.66
N ASN A 164 4.56 -7.19 11.73
CA ASN A 164 5.78 -6.61 12.26
C ASN A 164 6.64 -5.89 11.21
N ASN A 165 6.01 -5.11 10.34
CA ASN A 165 6.65 -4.41 9.22
C ASN A 165 7.43 -5.34 8.28
N LYS A 166 6.91 -6.55 8.04
CA LYS A 166 7.42 -7.53 7.08
C LYS A 166 6.26 -8.16 6.33
N ILE A 167 6.50 -8.53 5.08
CA ILE A 167 5.54 -9.30 4.28
C ILE A 167 5.54 -10.74 4.80
N ARG A 168 4.41 -11.15 5.38
CA ARG A 168 4.21 -12.50 5.95
C ARG A 168 3.70 -13.50 4.92
N GLY A 169 3.08 -13.02 3.86
CA GLY A 169 2.58 -13.85 2.77
C GLY A 169 1.59 -13.09 1.90
N TRP A 170 1.18 -13.74 0.82
CA TRP A 170 0.22 -13.14 -0.11
C TRP A 170 -0.57 -14.19 -0.89
N SER A 171 -1.68 -13.75 -1.47
CA SER A 171 -2.44 -14.49 -2.48
C SER A 171 -2.48 -13.70 -3.77
N GLU A 172 -2.31 -14.41 -4.88
CA GLU A 172 -2.38 -13.86 -6.22
C GLU A 172 -3.60 -14.40 -6.96
N PHE A 173 -4.20 -13.53 -7.74
CA PHE A 173 -5.26 -13.84 -8.69
C PHE A 173 -4.80 -13.33 -10.06
N GLN A 174 -4.85 -14.17 -11.06
CA GLN A 174 -4.34 -13.87 -12.38
C GLN A 174 -5.38 -14.14 -13.46
N GLN A 175 -5.37 -13.28 -14.48
CA GLN A 175 -6.10 -13.49 -15.71
C GLN A 175 -5.16 -13.28 -16.89
N LYS A 176 -5.01 -14.30 -17.72
CA LYS A 176 -4.25 -14.18 -18.96
C LYS A 176 -4.95 -13.21 -19.89
N LEU A 177 -4.22 -12.19 -20.38
CA LEU A 177 -4.75 -11.26 -21.35
C LEU A 177 -4.65 -11.89 -22.73
N THR A 178 -5.79 -12.18 -23.34
CA THR A 178 -5.83 -12.60 -24.74
C THR A 178 -5.69 -11.35 -25.61
N PRO A 179 -4.76 -11.30 -26.58
CA PRO A 179 -4.72 -10.20 -27.53
C PRO A 179 -6.10 -10.05 -28.19
N PRO A 180 -6.59 -8.82 -28.43
CA PRO A 180 -7.82 -8.63 -29.16
C PRO A 180 -7.70 -9.35 -30.50
N ALA A 181 -8.71 -10.14 -30.85
CA ALA A 181 -8.75 -10.79 -32.16
C ALA A 181 -8.59 -9.70 -33.22
N MET A 182 -7.49 -9.77 -33.98
CA MET A 182 -7.33 -8.88 -35.14
C MET A 182 -8.49 -9.13 -36.11
N LYS A 183 -9.35 -8.10 -36.23
CA LYS A 183 -10.43 -8.09 -37.22
C LYS A 183 -9.88 -7.77 -38.61
#